data_8c96d554718d76e049fedda680e9a250
#
_entry.id   8c96d554718d76e049fedda680e9a250
#
_cell.length_a   1.000
_cell.length_b   1.000
_cell.length_c   1.000
_cell.angle_alpha   90.00
_cell.angle_beta   90.00
_cell.angle_gamma   90.00
#
_symmetry.space_group_name_H-M   'P 1'
#
loop_
_entity.id
_entity.type
_entity.pdbx_description
1 polymer ?
#
loop_
_entity_poly.entity_id
_entity_poly.type
_entity_poly.pdbx_seq_one_letter_code
_entity_poly.pdbx_strand_id
1 'polypeptide(L)'
;MNTSQLLLRAFLLCTMHGALCINNTAQAQVTLVKDGRPKACIVIEQPTAADTAAARMLNKFVERISGTTLPLAPGPRKGMAAVMLGRSAATVGEDGYEITCRPGELSVSTGGGKGTLYGVCTLLERYMCVDYWAKDAYTLMPNRTITLPQFSLADSPAFRFRQTFSYSNDDPDYEAWFRLEHQDQIFAGDLWVHTFNRILPASVYGKSHPEYYSFINGQRRPGDHSQWCLSNPELFELVCHKVDSIFKAHPGMKMISISQNDGNNTYCQCPECKKVDEYEGSPSGSLIRFLNKLAARFPDKEFSTLAYLYSMHPPKHVKPLKNVNIMLCDI
;
A
#
# COMPACT_ATOMS: atom_id res chain seq x y z
N MET A 1 22.57 -20.95 20.13
CA MET A 1 23.18 -20.68 18.81
C MET A 1 24.22 -19.59 19.02
N ASN A 2 25.47 -19.83 18.68
CA ASN A 2 26.58 -18.96 19.05
C ASN A 2 26.64 -17.72 18.11
N THR A 3 26.89 -16.52 18.65
CA THR A 3 26.97 -15.25 17.90
C THR A 3 27.87 -15.32 16.68
N SER A 4 28.91 -16.15 16.69
CA SER A 4 29.83 -16.40 15.57
C SER A 4 29.13 -17.11 14.39
N GLN A 5 28.12 -17.91 14.62
CA GLN A 5 27.36 -18.58 13.54
C GLN A 5 26.32 -17.66 12.91
N LEU A 6 25.80 -16.67 13.65
CA LEU A 6 24.93 -15.64 13.08
C LEU A 6 25.70 -14.68 12.17
N LEU A 7 26.87 -14.26 12.59
CA LEU A 7 27.74 -13.39 11.78
C LEU A 7 28.25 -14.09 10.52
N LEU A 8 28.55 -15.39 10.59
CA LEU A 8 28.99 -16.15 9.41
C LEU A 8 27.85 -16.35 8.39
N ARG A 9 26.59 -16.53 8.86
CA ARG A 9 25.40 -16.63 7.98
C ARG A 9 25.03 -15.29 7.36
N ALA A 10 25.15 -14.18 8.10
CA ALA A 10 24.95 -12.83 7.57
C ALA A 10 26.01 -12.49 6.51
N PHE A 11 27.28 -12.90 6.73
CA PHE A 11 28.35 -12.70 5.77
C PHE A 11 28.18 -13.58 4.52
N LEU A 12 27.70 -14.81 4.63
CA LEU A 12 27.38 -15.68 3.49
C LEU A 12 26.16 -15.19 2.68
N LEU A 13 25.15 -14.62 3.30
CA LEU A 13 24.01 -14.02 2.59
C LEU A 13 24.44 -12.76 1.83
N CYS A 14 25.28 -11.91 2.42
CA CYS A 14 25.83 -10.73 1.75
C CYS A 14 26.72 -11.08 0.54
N THR A 15 27.50 -12.17 0.64
CA THR A 15 28.35 -12.63 -0.47
C THR A 15 27.58 -13.30 -1.60
N MET A 16 26.41 -13.87 -1.35
CA MET A 16 25.57 -14.45 -2.41
C MET A 16 24.85 -13.39 -3.26
N HIS A 17 24.49 -12.23 -2.72
CA HIS A 17 23.94 -11.11 -3.51
C HIS A 17 25.03 -10.41 -4.34
N GLY A 18 26.22 -10.26 -3.81
CA GLY A 18 27.37 -9.69 -4.54
C GLY A 18 27.87 -10.56 -5.70
N ALA A 19 27.67 -11.88 -5.65
CA ALA A 19 28.14 -12.80 -6.69
C ALA A 19 27.30 -12.79 -7.97
N LEU A 20 26.04 -12.32 -7.92
CA LEU A 20 25.18 -12.18 -9.09
C LEU A 20 25.51 -10.93 -9.95
N CYS A 21 26.22 -9.98 -9.38
CA CYS A 21 26.63 -8.76 -10.10
C CYS A 21 27.94 -8.92 -10.89
N ILE A 22 28.66 -10.04 -10.77
CA ILE A 22 29.95 -10.27 -11.42
C ILE A 22 29.90 -11.53 -12.25
N ASN A 23 29.88 -11.38 -13.54
CA ASN A 23 30.09 -12.32 -14.66
C ASN A 23 28.86 -12.60 -15.52
N ASN A 24 28.73 -11.78 -16.59
CA ASN A 24 28.21 -12.30 -17.85
C ASN A 24 29.06 -11.74 -19.01
N THR A 25 30.00 -12.54 -19.45
CA THR A 25 30.77 -12.31 -20.68
C THR A 25 29.86 -12.57 -21.89
N ALA A 26 29.79 -11.58 -22.79
CA ALA A 26 29.41 -11.72 -24.20
C ALA A 26 27.93 -11.89 -24.55
N GLN A 27 26.96 -11.42 -23.74
CA GLN A 27 25.60 -11.16 -24.23
C GLN A 27 25.42 -9.67 -24.55
N ALA A 28 24.57 -9.38 -25.55
CA ALA A 28 24.23 -8.01 -25.92
C ALA A 28 23.82 -7.22 -24.68
N GLN A 29 24.51 -6.11 -24.43
CA GLN A 29 24.36 -5.31 -23.22
C GLN A 29 23.78 -3.94 -23.56
N VAL A 30 23.02 -3.36 -22.65
CA VAL A 30 22.62 -1.96 -22.71
C VAL A 30 23.55 -1.15 -21.82
N THR A 31 24.29 -0.22 -22.40
CA THR A 31 25.15 0.69 -21.65
C THR A 31 24.37 1.95 -21.32
N LEU A 32 24.16 2.20 -20.04
CA LEU A 32 23.52 3.43 -19.55
C LEU A 32 24.53 4.56 -19.38
N VAL A 33 25.69 4.24 -18.80
CA VAL A 33 26.81 5.18 -18.58
C VAL A 33 28.11 4.48 -18.97
N LYS A 34 29.04 5.19 -19.61
CA LYS A 34 30.38 4.72 -19.89
C LYS A 34 31.41 5.79 -19.52
N ASP A 35 32.36 5.44 -18.65
CA ASP A 35 33.42 6.31 -18.17
C ASP A 35 32.91 7.65 -17.61
N GLY A 36 31.77 7.62 -16.89
CA GLY A 36 31.12 8.81 -16.33
C GLY A 36 30.39 9.68 -17.37
N ARG A 37 30.14 9.17 -18.58
CA ARG A 37 29.39 9.87 -19.63
C ARG A 37 28.11 9.13 -19.95
N PRO A 38 26.94 9.81 -20.03
CA PRO A 38 25.68 9.17 -20.35
C PRO A 38 25.71 8.56 -21.75
N LYS A 39 25.25 7.32 -21.87
CA LYS A 39 25.09 6.56 -23.12
C LYS A 39 23.65 6.15 -23.38
N ALA A 40 22.75 6.56 -22.49
CA ALA A 40 21.32 6.37 -22.62
C ALA A 40 20.59 7.69 -22.34
N CYS A 41 19.34 7.78 -22.81
CA CYS A 41 18.41 8.86 -22.44
C CYS A 41 17.11 8.26 -21.92
N ILE A 42 16.46 8.93 -20.96
CA ILE A 42 15.17 8.56 -20.43
C ILE A 42 14.07 9.17 -21.33
N VAL A 43 13.12 8.35 -21.73
CA VAL A 43 11.95 8.73 -22.53
C VAL A 43 10.67 8.34 -21.79
N ILE A 44 9.77 9.29 -21.62
CA ILE A 44 8.42 9.10 -21.10
C ILE A 44 7.46 9.67 -22.14
N GLU A 45 6.66 8.81 -22.76
CA GLU A 45 5.81 9.25 -23.88
C GLU A 45 4.59 10.04 -23.40
N GLN A 46 3.94 9.56 -22.32
CA GLN A 46 2.77 10.20 -21.70
C GLN A 46 2.96 10.18 -20.17
N PRO A 47 3.65 11.17 -19.60
CA PRO A 47 4.10 11.12 -18.22
C PRO A 47 2.94 11.14 -17.21
N THR A 48 2.92 10.15 -16.33
CA THR A 48 2.16 10.16 -15.09
C THR A 48 3.04 10.65 -13.93
N ALA A 49 2.45 10.88 -12.76
CA ALA A 49 3.20 11.18 -11.54
C ALA A 49 4.16 10.02 -11.18
N ALA A 50 3.73 8.77 -11.36
CA ALA A 50 4.54 7.58 -11.11
C ALA A 50 5.74 7.47 -12.07
N ASP A 51 5.55 7.77 -13.36
CA ASP A 51 6.63 7.73 -14.35
C ASP A 51 7.68 8.81 -14.09
N THR A 52 7.22 10.01 -13.70
CA THR A 52 8.09 11.11 -13.30
C THR A 52 8.90 10.77 -12.06
N ALA A 53 8.26 10.16 -11.05
CA ALA A 53 8.94 9.68 -9.85
C ALA A 53 9.94 8.56 -10.17
N ALA A 54 9.60 7.65 -11.08
CA ALA A 54 10.48 6.59 -11.58
C ALA A 54 11.74 7.13 -12.24
N ALA A 55 11.59 8.12 -13.13
CA ALA A 55 12.74 8.78 -13.79
C ALA A 55 13.64 9.49 -12.78
N ARG A 56 13.05 10.16 -11.78
CA ARG A 56 13.81 10.80 -10.69
C ARG A 56 14.55 9.76 -9.85
N MET A 57 13.90 8.67 -9.47
CA MET A 57 14.49 7.59 -8.70
C MET A 57 15.68 6.95 -9.45
N LEU A 58 15.49 6.64 -10.73
CA LEU A 58 16.56 6.10 -11.57
C LEU A 58 17.74 7.06 -11.63
N ASN A 59 17.52 8.33 -11.93
CA ASN A 59 18.60 9.32 -12.02
C ASN A 59 19.30 9.58 -10.69
N LYS A 60 18.57 9.58 -9.56
CA LYS A 60 19.14 9.69 -8.22
C LYS A 60 20.22 8.64 -7.98
N PHE A 61 19.96 7.37 -8.32
CA PHE A 61 20.92 6.29 -8.10
C PHE A 61 21.96 6.14 -9.22
N VAL A 62 21.61 6.41 -10.48
CA VAL A 62 22.59 6.49 -11.57
C VAL A 62 23.67 7.53 -11.26
N GLU A 63 23.29 8.70 -10.76
CA GLU A 63 24.23 9.75 -10.37
C GLU A 63 25.11 9.32 -9.20
N ARG A 64 24.55 8.69 -8.17
CA ARG A 64 25.30 8.20 -7.01
C ARG A 64 26.28 7.08 -7.36
N ILE A 65 25.90 6.22 -8.31
CA ILE A 65 26.78 5.13 -8.78
C ILE A 65 27.88 5.66 -9.70
N SER A 66 27.54 6.55 -10.66
CA SER A 66 28.44 6.85 -11.79
C SER A 66 28.98 8.29 -11.83
N GLY A 67 28.41 9.19 -11.02
CA GLY A 67 28.73 10.62 -11.02
C GLY A 67 28.07 11.41 -12.16
N THR A 68 27.11 10.82 -12.88
CA THR A 68 26.36 11.50 -13.94
C THR A 68 24.91 11.08 -14.02
N THR A 69 24.06 11.91 -14.60
CA THR A 69 22.62 11.62 -14.81
C THR A 69 22.34 11.28 -16.28
N LEU A 70 21.24 10.58 -16.53
CA LEU A 70 20.73 10.34 -17.87
C LEU A 70 19.83 11.52 -18.29
N PRO A 71 20.04 12.11 -19.50
CA PRO A 71 19.18 13.18 -19.97
C PRO A 71 17.76 12.69 -20.25
N LEU A 72 16.76 13.48 -19.90
CA LEU A 72 15.39 13.29 -20.39
C LEU A 72 15.29 13.74 -21.84
N ALA A 73 14.52 13.01 -22.63
CA ALA A 73 14.31 13.30 -24.04
C ALA A 73 12.84 13.04 -24.44
N PRO A 74 12.29 13.78 -25.40
CA PRO A 74 10.93 13.54 -25.89
C PRO A 74 10.81 12.25 -26.73
N GLY A 75 11.95 11.66 -27.10
CA GLY A 75 12.04 10.40 -27.86
C GLY A 75 13.47 9.87 -27.89
N PRO A 76 13.67 8.66 -28.44
CA PRO A 76 14.99 8.05 -28.57
C PRO A 76 15.99 8.95 -29.31
N ARG A 77 17.23 9.03 -28.84
CA ARG A 77 18.31 9.84 -29.43
C ARG A 77 19.28 8.97 -30.22
N LYS A 78 19.67 9.42 -31.40
CA LYS A 78 20.69 8.72 -32.21
C LYS A 78 22.00 8.57 -31.43
N GLY A 79 22.53 7.35 -31.38
CA GLY A 79 23.78 7.04 -30.69
C GLY A 79 23.67 6.87 -29.17
N MET A 80 22.47 6.88 -28.62
CA MET A 80 22.18 6.58 -27.22
C MET A 80 21.18 5.43 -27.12
N ALA A 81 21.28 4.61 -26.08
CA ALA A 81 20.24 3.66 -25.73
C ALA A 81 19.00 4.41 -25.21
N ALA A 82 17.83 3.85 -25.42
CA ALA A 82 16.60 4.41 -24.89
C ALA A 82 16.22 3.71 -23.57
N VAL A 83 15.92 4.49 -22.53
CA VAL A 83 15.28 4.01 -21.29
C VAL A 83 13.83 4.46 -21.36
N MET A 84 12.94 3.54 -21.76
CA MET A 84 11.51 3.80 -21.95
C MET A 84 10.78 3.54 -20.64
N LEU A 85 10.10 4.53 -20.10
CA LEU A 85 9.33 4.43 -18.84
C LEU A 85 7.84 4.67 -19.09
N GLY A 86 6.98 3.87 -18.42
CA GLY A 86 5.54 4.11 -18.38
C GLY A 86 4.76 3.59 -19.60
N ARG A 87 5.34 2.74 -20.44
CA ARG A 87 4.57 2.06 -21.50
C ARG A 87 3.58 1.08 -20.88
N SER A 88 2.43 0.93 -21.51
CA SER A 88 1.40 -0.02 -21.04
C SER A 88 1.85 -1.47 -21.21
N ALA A 89 1.61 -2.29 -20.18
CA ALA A 89 1.80 -3.74 -20.20
C ALA A 89 0.49 -4.43 -19.81
N ALA A 90 -0.14 -5.11 -20.77
CA ALA A 90 -1.42 -5.79 -20.55
C ALA A 90 -1.31 -7.11 -19.77
N THR A 91 -0.10 -7.61 -19.59
CA THR A 91 0.20 -8.91 -18.94
C THR A 91 0.32 -8.83 -17.43
N VAL A 92 0.39 -7.63 -16.85
CA VAL A 92 0.50 -7.38 -15.40
C VAL A 92 -0.68 -6.55 -14.92
N GLY A 93 -1.05 -6.75 -13.65
CA GLY A 93 -2.15 -6.01 -13.01
C GLY A 93 -1.76 -4.59 -12.59
N GLU A 94 -2.67 -3.92 -11.91
CA GLU A 94 -2.42 -2.61 -11.27
C GLU A 94 -1.20 -2.71 -10.34
N ASP A 95 -0.34 -1.69 -10.34
CA ASP A 95 0.97 -1.67 -9.67
C ASP A 95 1.98 -2.72 -10.18
N GLY A 96 1.61 -3.53 -11.16
CA GLY A 96 2.51 -4.47 -11.81
C GLY A 96 3.41 -3.79 -12.86
N TYR A 97 4.51 -4.45 -13.15
CA TYR A 97 5.48 -3.96 -14.13
C TYR A 97 6.15 -5.10 -14.91
N GLU A 98 6.61 -4.77 -16.10
CA GLU A 98 7.52 -5.57 -16.91
C GLU A 98 8.80 -4.78 -17.17
N ILE A 99 9.96 -5.40 -16.97
CA ILE A 99 11.24 -4.84 -17.33
C ILE A 99 11.83 -5.68 -18.46
N THR A 100 12.15 -5.06 -19.58
CA THR A 100 12.82 -5.71 -20.70
C THR A 100 14.08 -4.94 -21.04
N CYS A 101 15.22 -5.62 -21.02
CA CYS A 101 16.50 -5.09 -21.44
C CYS A 101 16.98 -5.82 -22.70
N ARG A 102 17.06 -5.10 -23.81
CA ARG A 102 17.47 -5.61 -25.13
C ARG A 102 18.49 -4.65 -25.74
N PRO A 103 19.27 -5.06 -26.76
CA PRO A 103 20.23 -4.17 -27.42
C PRO A 103 19.60 -2.83 -27.81
N GLY A 104 20.13 -1.75 -27.28
CA GLY A 104 19.69 -0.38 -27.54
C GLY A 104 18.48 0.11 -26.74
N GLU A 105 17.76 -0.73 -26.01
CA GLU A 105 16.59 -0.33 -25.24
C GLU A 105 16.50 -1.05 -23.88
N LEU A 106 16.22 -0.28 -22.84
CA LEU A 106 15.70 -0.71 -21.57
C LEU A 106 14.27 -0.19 -21.45
N SER A 107 13.28 -1.04 -21.24
CA SER A 107 11.88 -0.64 -21.07
C SER A 107 11.38 -1.06 -19.70
N VAL A 108 10.71 -0.16 -18.99
CA VAL A 108 9.91 -0.44 -17.79
C VAL A 108 8.48 -0.09 -18.11
N SER A 109 7.68 -1.12 -18.39
CA SER A 109 6.27 -1.02 -18.73
C SER A 109 5.40 -1.32 -17.51
N THR A 110 4.17 -0.84 -17.49
CA THR A 110 3.28 -0.91 -16.32
C THR A 110 1.88 -1.35 -16.67
N GLY A 111 1.22 -2.07 -15.76
CA GLY A 111 -0.22 -2.34 -15.81
C GLY A 111 -1.07 -1.18 -15.26
N GLY A 112 -0.44 -0.13 -14.72
CA GLY A 112 -1.08 1.04 -14.12
C GLY A 112 -0.49 1.39 -12.75
N GLY A 113 -1.13 2.31 -12.04
CA GLY A 113 -0.75 2.71 -10.68
C GLY A 113 0.70 3.16 -10.55
N LYS A 114 1.41 2.61 -9.59
CA LYS A 114 2.83 2.88 -9.30
C LYS A 114 3.80 1.88 -9.98
N GLY A 115 3.32 1.03 -10.90
CA GLY A 115 4.11 -0.08 -11.46
C GLY A 115 5.43 0.35 -12.09
N THR A 116 5.48 1.47 -12.83
CA THR A 116 6.74 2.01 -13.40
C THR A 116 7.78 2.30 -12.32
N LEU A 117 7.35 2.93 -11.22
CA LEU A 117 8.22 3.27 -10.09
C LEU A 117 8.75 2.00 -9.41
N TYR A 118 7.87 1.02 -9.17
CA TYR A 118 8.25 -0.26 -8.59
C TYR A 118 9.20 -1.07 -9.48
N GLY A 119 8.98 -1.02 -10.80
CA GLY A 119 9.91 -1.61 -11.77
C GLY A 119 11.29 -0.99 -11.73
N VAL A 120 11.39 0.33 -11.60
CA VAL A 120 12.67 1.03 -11.45
C VAL A 120 13.36 0.65 -10.13
N CYS A 121 12.64 0.56 -9.01
CA CYS A 121 13.22 0.09 -7.75
C CYS A 121 13.78 -1.34 -7.90
N THR A 122 13.04 -2.24 -8.55
CA THR A 122 13.53 -3.61 -8.83
C THR A 122 14.75 -3.63 -9.74
N LEU A 123 14.80 -2.78 -10.76
CA LEU A 123 15.96 -2.64 -11.64
C LEU A 123 17.20 -2.22 -10.85
N LEU A 124 17.06 -1.22 -9.99
CA LEU A 124 18.14 -0.72 -9.12
C LEU A 124 18.64 -1.79 -8.17
N GLU A 125 17.71 -2.51 -7.51
CA GLU A 125 18.03 -3.57 -6.57
C GLU A 125 18.73 -4.75 -7.24
N ARG A 126 18.11 -5.33 -8.28
CA ARG A 126 18.56 -6.61 -8.86
C ARG A 126 19.73 -6.48 -9.84
N TYR A 127 19.84 -5.35 -10.54
CA TYR A 127 20.79 -5.21 -11.64
C TYR A 127 21.81 -4.07 -11.46
N MET A 128 21.59 -3.18 -10.50
CA MET A 128 22.49 -2.07 -10.22
C MET A 128 23.07 -2.11 -8.80
N CYS A 129 22.85 -3.21 -8.07
CA CYS A 129 23.40 -3.49 -6.74
C CYS A 129 23.14 -2.35 -5.74
N VAL A 130 21.91 -1.84 -5.73
CA VAL A 130 21.47 -0.87 -4.74
C VAL A 130 20.62 -1.60 -3.70
N ASP A 131 21.07 -1.62 -2.45
CA ASP A 131 20.28 -2.11 -1.33
C ASP A 131 19.77 -0.90 -0.53
N TYR A 132 18.48 -0.71 -0.42
CA TYR A 132 17.84 0.37 0.32
C TYR A 132 17.29 -0.18 1.64
N TRP A 133 17.70 0.37 2.77
CA TRP A 133 17.35 -0.13 4.09
C TRP A 133 16.34 0.78 4.82
N ALA A 134 16.56 2.08 4.74
CA ALA A 134 15.73 3.12 5.33
C ALA A 134 16.04 4.46 4.69
N LYS A 135 15.34 5.51 5.08
CA LYS A 135 15.65 6.87 4.68
C LYS A 135 17.13 7.17 4.91
N ASP A 136 17.80 7.62 3.84
CA ASP A 136 19.22 7.95 3.82
C ASP A 136 20.19 6.79 4.19
N ALA A 137 19.66 5.57 4.35
CA ALA A 137 20.42 4.36 4.64
C ALA A 137 20.29 3.38 3.46
N TYR A 138 21.30 3.34 2.61
CA TYR A 138 21.41 2.44 1.45
C TYR A 138 22.87 2.08 1.20
N THR A 139 23.09 0.95 0.53
CA THR A 139 24.40 0.56 0.05
C THR A 139 24.39 0.53 -1.48
N LEU A 140 25.51 0.89 -2.10
CA LEU A 140 25.72 0.83 -3.52
C LEU A 140 27.22 0.71 -3.82
N MET A 141 27.54 0.21 -4.99
CA MET A 141 28.94 0.13 -5.47
C MET A 141 29.19 1.22 -6.52
N PRO A 142 30.05 2.23 -6.23
CA PRO A 142 30.40 3.24 -7.21
C PRO A 142 31.05 2.60 -8.45
N ASN A 143 30.54 2.97 -9.63
CA ASN A 143 31.09 2.49 -10.90
C ASN A 143 30.81 3.54 -12.00
N ARG A 144 31.87 4.04 -12.62
CA ARG A 144 31.78 5.02 -13.72
C ARG A 144 31.17 4.46 -15.01
N THR A 145 31.01 3.14 -15.09
CA THR A 145 30.37 2.46 -16.22
C THR A 145 29.24 1.58 -15.75
N ILE A 146 28.04 1.82 -16.25
CA ILE A 146 26.84 1.04 -15.95
C ILE A 146 26.39 0.34 -17.21
N THR A 147 26.49 -0.99 -17.22
CA THR A 147 25.99 -1.86 -18.29
C THR A 147 25.06 -2.89 -17.72
N LEU A 148 23.97 -3.14 -18.43
CA LEU A 148 22.96 -4.12 -18.06
C LEU A 148 22.99 -5.30 -19.03
N PRO A 149 22.88 -6.55 -18.56
CA PRO A 149 22.74 -7.71 -19.43
C PRO A 149 21.38 -7.69 -20.14
N GLN A 150 21.21 -8.53 -21.12
CA GLN A 150 19.88 -8.79 -21.69
C GLN A 150 19.05 -9.63 -20.72
N PHE A 151 17.83 -9.18 -20.41
CA PHE A 151 16.87 -9.90 -19.55
C PHE A 151 15.43 -9.44 -19.80
N SER A 152 14.50 -10.23 -19.30
CA SER A 152 13.09 -9.85 -19.15
C SER A 152 12.60 -10.38 -17.81
N LEU A 153 11.82 -9.57 -17.09
CA LEU A 153 11.13 -9.97 -15.88
C LEU A 153 9.81 -9.23 -15.78
N ALA A 154 8.82 -9.84 -15.12
CA ALA A 154 7.55 -9.23 -14.77
C ALA A 154 7.21 -9.57 -13.33
N ASP A 155 6.55 -8.65 -12.64
CA ASP A 155 6.06 -8.86 -11.28
C ASP A 155 4.84 -7.98 -11.01
N SER A 156 4.02 -8.41 -10.06
CA SER A 156 2.85 -7.65 -9.60
C SER A 156 2.68 -7.88 -8.10
N PRO A 157 2.37 -6.84 -7.31
CA PRO A 157 2.07 -7.02 -5.90
C PRO A 157 0.90 -7.99 -5.68
N ALA A 158 1.08 -8.98 -4.78
CA ALA A 158 0.04 -9.95 -4.45
C ALA A 158 -1.13 -9.33 -3.65
N PHE A 159 -0.86 -8.23 -2.94
CA PHE A 159 -1.85 -7.51 -2.14
C PHE A 159 -2.01 -6.09 -2.65
N ARG A 160 -3.25 -5.62 -2.68
CA ARG A 160 -3.59 -4.26 -3.12
C ARG A 160 -3.17 -3.20 -2.09
N PHE A 161 -3.29 -3.49 -0.80
CA PHE A 161 -2.89 -2.61 0.28
C PHE A 161 -1.71 -3.22 1.06
N ARG A 162 -0.67 -2.42 1.24
CA ARG A 162 0.60 -2.83 1.84
C ARG A 162 1.13 -1.67 2.68
N GLN A 163 1.22 -1.86 3.98
CA GLN A 163 1.69 -0.84 4.91
C GLN A 163 2.54 -1.44 6.03
N THR A 164 3.42 -0.66 6.56
CA THR A 164 4.21 -0.97 7.77
C THR A 164 4.21 0.24 8.71
N PHE A 165 4.47 0.04 9.98
CA PHE A 165 4.68 1.08 10.98
C PHE A 165 6.17 1.40 11.18
N SER A 166 6.92 1.50 10.09
CA SER A 166 8.32 1.93 10.15
C SER A 166 8.44 3.44 10.34
N TYR A 167 9.48 3.89 11.02
CA TYR A 167 9.86 5.30 11.11
C TYR A 167 10.15 5.95 9.74
N SER A 168 10.36 5.15 8.72
CA SER A 168 10.63 5.61 7.37
C SER A 168 9.38 5.73 6.49
N ASN A 169 8.17 5.44 7.01
CA ASN A 169 6.93 5.51 6.21
C ASN A 169 6.60 6.90 5.67
N ASP A 170 7.16 7.96 6.25
CA ASP A 170 7.00 9.33 5.72
C ASP A 170 8.01 9.65 4.60
N ASP A 171 8.89 8.71 4.23
CA ASP A 171 9.82 8.88 3.13
C ASP A 171 9.26 8.24 1.84
N PRO A 172 8.94 9.04 0.81
CA PRO A 172 8.40 8.53 -0.46
C PRO A 172 9.32 7.54 -1.18
N ASP A 173 10.64 7.65 -1.02
CA ASP A 173 11.58 6.71 -1.61
C ASP A 173 11.55 5.36 -0.88
N TYR A 174 11.37 5.37 0.45
CA TYR A 174 11.17 4.16 1.26
C TYR A 174 9.87 3.46 0.88
N GLU A 175 8.76 4.20 0.83
CA GLU A 175 7.47 3.65 0.40
C GLU A 175 7.57 3.01 -0.99
N ALA A 176 8.16 3.71 -1.95
CA ALA A 176 8.34 3.20 -3.31
C ALA A 176 9.21 1.93 -3.34
N TRP A 177 10.33 1.92 -2.61
CA TRP A 177 11.25 0.79 -2.59
C TRP A 177 10.62 -0.47 -2.04
N PHE A 178 9.86 -0.34 -0.93
CA PHE A 178 9.16 -1.46 -0.28
C PHE A 178 7.74 -1.69 -0.81
N ARG A 179 7.32 -0.97 -1.87
CA ARG A 179 6.00 -1.05 -2.52
C ARG A 179 4.87 -0.82 -1.52
N LEU A 180 5.05 0.14 -0.63
CA LEU A 180 4.10 0.48 0.41
C LEU A 180 3.10 1.53 -0.06
N GLU A 181 1.94 1.53 0.60
CA GLU A 181 0.89 2.52 0.42
C GLU A 181 0.69 3.28 1.74
N HIS A 182 0.49 4.58 1.66
CA HIS A 182 0.05 5.34 2.81
C HIS A 182 -1.47 5.24 2.98
N GLN A 183 -1.95 5.19 4.22
CA GLN A 183 -3.37 4.97 4.52
C GLN A 183 -4.29 6.03 3.92
N ASP A 184 -3.85 7.29 3.83
CA ASP A 184 -4.60 8.40 3.24
C ASP A 184 -4.74 8.30 1.71
N GLN A 185 -3.95 7.45 1.06
CA GLN A 185 -4.05 7.14 -0.38
C GLN A 185 -5.09 6.05 -0.66
N ILE A 186 -5.52 5.30 0.35
CA ILE A 186 -6.43 4.14 0.22
C ILE A 186 -7.78 4.44 0.86
N PHE A 187 -7.79 5.05 2.07
CA PHE A 187 -8.99 5.24 2.86
C PHE A 187 -9.48 6.69 2.80
N ALA A 188 -10.70 6.88 2.32
CA ALA A 188 -11.34 8.19 2.22
C ALA A 188 -11.36 8.90 3.60
N GLY A 189 -10.88 10.13 3.63
CA GLY A 189 -10.78 10.94 4.85
C GLY A 189 -9.77 10.40 5.86
N ASP A 190 -8.79 9.61 5.42
CA ASP A 190 -7.82 8.94 6.29
C ASP A 190 -8.50 8.09 7.40
N LEU A 191 -9.67 7.52 7.07
CA LEU A 191 -10.46 6.69 7.98
C LEU A 191 -10.07 5.22 7.82
N TRP A 192 -9.00 4.82 8.50
CA TRP A 192 -8.39 3.49 8.40
C TRP A 192 -8.81 2.55 9.54
N VAL A 193 -8.56 2.90 10.80
CA VAL A 193 -8.89 2.10 11.99
C VAL A 193 -9.51 2.96 13.08
N HIS A 194 -10.32 2.37 13.97
CA HIS A 194 -10.94 3.06 15.12
C HIS A 194 -11.73 4.31 14.69
N THR A 195 -12.61 4.13 13.71
CA THR A 195 -13.24 5.26 13.01
C THR A 195 -14.58 5.69 13.59
N PHE A 196 -15.20 4.90 14.46
CA PHE A 196 -16.53 5.22 14.99
C PHE A 196 -16.60 6.61 15.61
N ASN A 197 -15.67 6.93 16.51
CA ASN A 197 -15.66 8.25 17.16
C ASN A 197 -15.20 9.39 16.21
N ARG A 198 -14.43 9.06 15.16
CA ARG A 198 -14.03 10.03 14.12
C ARG A 198 -15.22 10.40 13.21
N ILE A 199 -16.10 9.46 12.93
CA ILE A 199 -17.29 9.67 12.08
C ILE A 199 -18.43 10.31 12.87
N LEU A 200 -18.72 9.82 14.08
CA LEU A 200 -19.74 10.34 15.00
C LEU A 200 -19.12 10.57 16.39
N PRO A 201 -18.48 11.72 16.61
CA PRO A 201 -17.84 12.03 17.88
C PRO A 201 -18.84 12.07 19.04
N ALA A 202 -18.54 11.35 20.12
CA ALA A 202 -19.37 11.37 21.33
C ALA A 202 -19.45 12.75 22.00
N SER A 203 -18.43 13.58 21.80
CA SER A 203 -18.41 14.98 22.23
C SER A 203 -19.49 15.84 21.55
N VAL A 204 -19.91 15.45 20.34
CA VAL A 204 -20.94 16.18 19.56
C VAL A 204 -22.34 15.58 19.79
N TYR A 205 -22.45 14.27 19.69
CA TYR A 205 -23.73 13.58 19.68
C TYR A 205 -24.10 12.95 21.02
N GLY A 206 -23.15 12.68 21.91
CA GLY A 206 -23.38 11.87 23.09
C GLY A 206 -24.35 12.48 24.12
N LYS A 207 -24.44 13.81 24.19
CA LYS A 207 -25.36 14.50 25.09
C LYS A 207 -26.81 14.54 24.54
N SER A 208 -26.96 14.77 23.24
CA SER A 208 -28.28 14.88 22.58
C SER A 208 -28.83 13.53 22.15
N HIS A 209 -27.98 12.57 21.84
CA HIS A 209 -28.33 11.24 21.31
C HIS A 209 -27.54 10.15 22.01
N PRO A 210 -27.70 9.96 23.35
CA PRO A 210 -27.00 8.90 24.08
C PRO A 210 -27.34 7.50 23.56
N GLU A 211 -28.51 7.31 22.95
CA GLU A 211 -29.00 6.07 22.35
C GLU A 211 -28.19 5.59 21.15
N TYR A 212 -27.38 6.45 20.55
CA TYR A 212 -26.45 6.07 19.46
C TYR A 212 -25.24 5.27 19.97
N TYR A 213 -24.96 5.36 21.27
CA TYR A 213 -23.78 4.74 21.88
C TYR A 213 -24.16 3.50 22.70
N SER A 214 -23.15 2.71 23.03
CA SER A 214 -23.29 1.44 23.71
C SER A 214 -24.12 1.54 24.98
N PHE A 215 -25.02 0.57 25.15
CA PHE A 215 -25.71 0.30 26.40
C PHE A 215 -24.96 -0.79 27.16
N ILE A 216 -24.44 -0.46 28.33
CA ILE A 216 -23.59 -1.34 29.14
C ILE A 216 -24.01 -1.19 30.60
N ASN A 217 -24.25 -2.32 31.30
CA ASN A 217 -24.64 -2.35 32.70
C ASN A 217 -25.87 -1.43 32.99
N GLY A 218 -26.89 -1.50 32.14
CA GLY A 218 -28.13 -0.76 32.35
C GLY A 218 -28.09 0.72 31.96
N GLN A 219 -27.02 1.22 31.38
CA GLN A 219 -26.84 2.63 31.04
C GLN A 219 -26.23 2.84 29.66
N ARG A 220 -26.62 3.94 28.99
CA ARG A 220 -25.93 4.42 27.81
C ARG A 220 -24.60 5.06 28.24
N ARG A 221 -23.54 4.74 27.47
CA ARG A 221 -22.16 5.13 27.78
C ARG A 221 -21.50 5.89 26.63
N PRO A 222 -21.98 7.11 26.28
CA PRO A 222 -21.30 7.92 25.27
C PRO A 222 -19.89 8.33 25.79
N GLY A 223 -18.90 8.23 24.91
CA GLY A 223 -17.50 8.56 25.22
C GLY A 223 -16.58 8.16 24.07
N ASP A 224 -15.33 8.59 24.12
CA ASP A 224 -14.38 8.41 23.01
C ASP A 224 -14.05 6.93 22.72
N HIS A 225 -14.14 6.06 23.73
CA HIS A 225 -13.97 4.61 23.60
C HIS A 225 -15.29 3.84 23.51
N SER A 226 -16.43 4.53 23.49
CA SER A 226 -17.73 3.89 23.35
C SER A 226 -17.92 3.36 21.94
N GLN A 227 -18.58 2.21 21.83
CA GLN A 227 -19.00 1.71 20.53
C GLN A 227 -20.37 2.27 20.16
N TRP A 228 -20.78 2.08 18.92
CA TRP A 228 -22.11 2.42 18.44
C TRP A 228 -23.16 1.37 18.85
N CYS A 229 -24.40 1.80 18.99
CA CYS A 229 -25.55 0.91 19.07
C CYS A 229 -25.97 0.48 17.66
N LEU A 230 -25.39 -0.60 17.15
CA LEU A 230 -25.52 -1.03 15.75
C LEU A 230 -26.93 -1.49 15.36
N SER A 231 -27.86 -1.64 16.33
CA SER A 231 -29.28 -1.89 16.11
C SER A 231 -30.11 -0.61 15.99
N ASN A 232 -29.55 0.58 16.24
CA ASN A 232 -30.26 1.85 16.18
C ASN A 232 -30.47 2.30 14.72
N PRO A 233 -31.70 2.46 14.22
CA PRO A 233 -31.97 2.80 12.83
C PRO A 233 -31.61 4.26 12.49
N GLU A 234 -31.77 5.20 13.42
CA GLU A 234 -31.43 6.61 13.19
C GLU A 234 -29.92 6.80 13.07
N LEU A 235 -29.17 6.13 13.94
CA LEU A 235 -27.71 6.09 13.83
C LEU A 235 -27.28 5.55 12.46
N PHE A 236 -27.92 4.49 11.96
CA PHE A 236 -27.59 3.92 10.66
C PHE A 236 -27.78 4.94 9.53
N GLU A 237 -28.91 5.65 9.49
CA GLU A 237 -29.14 6.67 8.46
C GLU A 237 -28.15 7.85 8.59
N LEU A 238 -27.84 8.27 9.81
CA LEU A 238 -26.84 9.31 10.03
C LEU A 238 -25.45 8.87 9.54
N VAL A 239 -25.05 7.62 9.80
CA VAL A 239 -23.79 7.06 9.27
C VAL A 239 -23.80 7.04 7.74
N CYS A 240 -24.92 6.65 7.10
CA CYS A 240 -25.01 6.70 5.64
C CYS A 240 -24.79 8.12 5.10
N HIS A 241 -25.39 9.14 5.71
CA HIS A 241 -25.18 10.54 5.32
C HIS A 241 -23.72 11.01 5.50
N LYS A 242 -23.08 10.61 6.60
CA LYS A 242 -21.66 10.94 6.84
C LYS A 242 -20.74 10.28 5.82
N VAL A 243 -20.95 9.00 5.54
CA VAL A 243 -20.18 8.23 4.56
C VAL A 243 -20.33 8.81 3.16
N ASP A 244 -21.56 9.16 2.75
CA ASP A 244 -21.80 9.83 1.47
C ASP A 244 -21.03 11.17 1.35
N SER A 245 -21.08 11.97 2.42
CA SER A 245 -20.35 13.25 2.47
C SER A 245 -18.83 13.06 2.39
N ILE A 246 -18.29 12.03 3.05
CA ILE A 246 -16.85 11.73 3.02
C ILE A 246 -16.43 11.31 1.60
N PHE A 247 -17.18 10.42 0.94
CA PHE A 247 -16.85 10.02 -0.43
C PHE A 247 -17.00 11.16 -1.44
N LYS A 248 -17.98 12.07 -1.24
CA LYS A 248 -18.11 13.29 -2.06
C LYS A 248 -16.91 14.23 -1.91
N ALA A 249 -16.35 14.33 -0.70
CA ALA A 249 -15.13 15.11 -0.45
C ALA A 249 -13.86 14.45 -1.01
N HIS A 250 -13.88 13.13 -1.24
CA HIS A 250 -12.77 12.34 -1.75
C HIS A 250 -13.18 11.52 -2.99
N PRO A 251 -13.51 12.15 -4.14
CA PRO A 251 -14.18 11.49 -5.27
C PRO A 251 -13.35 10.39 -5.94
N GLY A 252 -12.01 10.43 -5.83
CA GLY A 252 -11.11 9.40 -6.35
C GLY A 252 -11.02 8.13 -5.48
N MET A 253 -11.52 8.18 -4.25
CA MET A 253 -11.40 7.08 -3.31
C MET A 253 -12.62 6.17 -3.31
N LYS A 254 -12.36 4.88 -3.11
CA LYS A 254 -13.40 3.86 -3.11
C LYS A 254 -13.57 3.17 -1.76
N MET A 255 -12.60 3.26 -0.86
CA MET A 255 -12.59 2.54 0.41
C MET A 255 -12.69 3.48 1.61
N ILE A 256 -13.42 3.05 2.63
CA ILE A 256 -13.49 3.66 3.96
C ILE A 256 -13.53 2.54 5.01
N SER A 257 -12.88 2.75 6.15
CA SER A 257 -13.08 1.85 7.28
C SER A 257 -14.21 2.35 8.18
N ILE A 258 -15.12 1.46 8.53
CA ILE A 258 -16.17 1.63 9.53
C ILE A 258 -15.88 0.63 10.63
N SER A 259 -15.03 1.03 11.55
CA SER A 259 -14.45 0.14 12.54
C SER A 259 -14.64 0.66 13.97
N GLN A 260 -14.78 -0.28 14.88
CA GLN A 260 -14.95 -0.03 16.29
C GLN A 260 -13.79 0.78 16.88
N ASN A 261 -14.10 1.59 17.89
CA ASN A 261 -13.10 2.29 18.68
C ASN A 261 -12.24 1.31 19.48
N ASP A 262 -11.05 1.72 19.85
CA ASP A 262 -10.19 0.92 20.72
C ASP A 262 -10.83 0.77 22.09
N GLY A 263 -11.10 -0.48 22.49
CA GLY A 263 -11.74 -0.78 23.76
C GLY A 263 -12.23 -2.21 23.85
N ASN A 264 -11.90 -2.86 24.94
CA ASN A 264 -12.35 -4.21 25.21
C ASN A 264 -13.71 -4.18 25.94
N ASN A 265 -14.63 -5.09 25.56
CA ASN A 265 -15.97 -5.24 26.16
C ASN A 265 -16.82 -3.96 26.20
N THR A 266 -16.61 -3.05 25.26
CA THR A 266 -17.33 -1.77 25.17
C THR A 266 -18.49 -1.79 24.16
N TYR A 267 -18.77 -2.95 23.54
CA TYR A 267 -19.87 -3.13 22.59
C TYR A 267 -21.25 -3.01 23.24
N CYS A 268 -22.25 -2.69 22.44
CA CYS A 268 -23.60 -2.45 22.92
C CYS A 268 -24.30 -3.74 23.36
N GLN A 269 -24.82 -3.76 24.58
CA GLN A 269 -25.56 -4.87 25.19
C GLN A 269 -27.07 -4.56 25.34
N CYS A 270 -27.63 -3.62 24.54
CA CYS A 270 -29.05 -3.40 24.53
C CYS A 270 -29.77 -4.65 24.01
N PRO A 271 -31.08 -4.84 24.33
CA PRO A 271 -31.80 -6.06 23.99
C PRO A 271 -31.70 -6.44 22.51
N GLU A 272 -31.79 -5.47 21.61
CA GLU A 272 -31.73 -5.71 20.16
C GLU A 272 -30.32 -6.14 19.69
N CYS A 273 -29.26 -5.47 20.14
CA CYS A 273 -27.89 -5.88 19.83
C CYS A 273 -27.57 -7.26 20.41
N LYS A 274 -27.92 -7.47 21.70
CA LYS A 274 -27.71 -8.74 22.39
C LYS A 274 -28.41 -9.91 21.69
N LYS A 275 -29.65 -9.73 21.25
CA LYS A 275 -30.39 -10.74 20.49
C LYS A 275 -29.68 -11.16 19.21
N VAL A 276 -29.10 -10.19 18.47
CA VAL A 276 -28.35 -10.47 17.26
C VAL A 276 -27.05 -11.18 17.60
N ASP A 277 -26.31 -10.71 18.59
CA ASP A 277 -25.01 -11.26 18.97
C ASP A 277 -25.10 -12.68 19.53
N GLU A 278 -26.16 -12.97 20.30
CA GLU A 278 -26.49 -14.33 20.77
C GLU A 278 -26.81 -15.28 19.61
N TYR A 279 -27.61 -14.83 18.64
CA TYR A 279 -27.93 -15.60 17.43
C TYR A 279 -26.66 -15.89 16.61
N GLU A 280 -25.83 -14.90 16.43
CA GLU A 280 -24.57 -15.03 15.67
C GLU A 280 -23.43 -15.68 16.47
N GLY A 281 -23.58 -15.79 17.79
CA GLY A 281 -22.59 -16.36 18.70
C GLY A 281 -21.36 -15.46 18.92
N SER A 282 -21.39 -14.21 18.46
CA SER A 282 -20.32 -13.23 18.60
C SER A 282 -20.86 -11.81 18.40
N PRO A 283 -20.32 -10.78 19.09
CA PRO A 283 -20.62 -9.39 18.82
C PRO A 283 -20.23 -8.91 17.42
N SER A 284 -19.36 -9.64 16.73
CA SER A 284 -19.08 -9.40 15.30
C SER A 284 -20.34 -9.55 14.42
N GLY A 285 -21.36 -10.27 14.90
CA GLY A 285 -22.61 -10.43 14.19
C GLY A 285 -23.34 -9.12 13.94
N SER A 286 -23.54 -8.31 14.97
CA SER A 286 -24.11 -6.96 14.85
C SER A 286 -23.26 -6.09 13.93
N LEU A 287 -21.93 -6.17 14.03
CA LEU A 287 -21.00 -5.38 13.22
C LEU A 287 -21.12 -5.73 11.73
N ILE A 288 -21.03 -7.00 11.37
CA ILE A 288 -21.11 -7.44 9.96
C ILE A 288 -22.49 -7.18 9.36
N ARG A 289 -23.58 -7.35 10.13
CA ARG A 289 -24.94 -7.02 9.67
C ARG A 289 -25.09 -5.52 9.38
N PHE A 290 -24.55 -4.66 10.25
CA PHE A 290 -24.55 -3.21 10.04
C PHE A 290 -23.74 -2.84 8.77
N LEU A 291 -22.56 -3.37 8.65
CA LEU A 291 -21.70 -3.12 7.49
C LEU A 291 -22.30 -3.64 6.18
N ASN A 292 -22.92 -4.81 6.19
CA ASN A 292 -23.59 -5.33 5.00
C ASN A 292 -24.74 -4.41 4.54
N LYS A 293 -25.53 -3.84 5.47
CA LYS A 293 -26.56 -2.84 5.12
C LYS A 293 -25.93 -1.60 4.51
N LEU A 294 -24.82 -1.12 5.08
CA LEU A 294 -24.11 0.05 4.58
C LEU A 294 -23.51 -0.23 3.20
N ALA A 295 -22.84 -1.36 3.03
CA ALA A 295 -22.22 -1.79 1.77
C ALA A 295 -23.25 -2.00 0.64
N ALA A 296 -24.45 -2.48 0.98
CA ALA A 296 -25.55 -2.58 0.02
C ALA A 296 -26.07 -1.21 -0.44
N ARG A 297 -26.00 -0.17 0.43
CA ARG A 297 -26.38 1.20 0.09
C ARG A 297 -25.38 1.88 -0.86
N PHE A 298 -24.11 1.43 -0.87
CA PHE A 298 -23.02 1.98 -1.67
C PHE A 298 -22.31 0.85 -2.42
N PRO A 299 -22.94 0.25 -3.45
CA PRO A 299 -22.41 -0.96 -4.11
C PRO A 299 -21.12 -0.75 -4.89
N ASP A 300 -20.80 0.48 -5.26
CA ASP A 300 -19.57 0.91 -5.94
C ASP A 300 -18.42 1.28 -5.00
N LYS A 301 -18.66 1.22 -3.67
CA LYS A 301 -17.70 1.53 -2.62
C LYS A 301 -17.32 0.29 -1.84
N GLU A 302 -16.17 0.34 -1.19
CA GLU A 302 -15.65 -0.72 -0.34
C GLU A 302 -15.60 -0.27 1.12
N PHE A 303 -15.90 -1.18 2.01
CA PHE A 303 -15.90 -0.95 3.45
C PHE A 303 -14.92 -1.89 4.12
N SER A 304 -14.08 -1.36 5.00
CA SER A 304 -13.21 -2.16 5.86
C SER A 304 -13.71 -2.12 7.30
N THR A 305 -13.45 -3.17 8.06
CA THR A 305 -13.64 -3.21 9.51
C THR A 305 -12.63 -4.14 10.15
N LEU A 306 -12.59 -4.17 11.48
CA LEU A 306 -11.60 -4.93 12.24
C LEU A 306 -12.23 -6.20 12.82
N ALA A 307 -11.54 -7.34 12.67
CA ALA A 307 -11.67 -8.47 13.57
C ALA A 307 -10.68 -8.25 14.71
N TYR A 308 -11.12 -7.65 15.80
CA TYR A 308 -10.28 -7.11 16.87
C TYR A 308 -10.97 -7.20 18.23
N LEU A 309 -10.28 -7.71 19.23
CA LEU A 309 -10.79 -7.89 20.58
C LEU A 309 -12.17 -8.59 20.59
N TYR A 310 -13.24 -7.91 21.00
CA TYR A 310 -14.58 -8.49 21.12
C TYR A 310 -15.19 -8.97 19.79
N SER A 311 -14.74 -8.45 18.65
CA SER A 311 -15.20 -8.83 17.31
C SER A 311 -14.26 -9.79 16.59
N MET A 312 -13.25 -10.34 17.26
CA MET A 312 -12.26 -11.26 16.67
C MET A 312 -12.90 -12.58 16.19
N HIS A 313 -13.87 -13.10 16.95
CA HIS A 313 -14.57 -14.32 16.58
C HIS A 313 -15.58 -14.06 15.45
N PRO A 314 -15.56 -14.85 14.37
CA PRO A 314 -16.49 -14.68 13.27
C PRO A 314 -17.93 -15.00 13.70
N PRO A 315 -18.95 -14.35 13.09
CA PRO A 315 -20.35 -14.69 13.31
C PRO A 315 -20.70 -16.04 12.69
N LYS A 316 -21.70 -16.75 13.26
CA LYS A 316 -22.09 -18.09 12.80
C LYS A 316 -22.86 -18.07 11.48
N HIS A 317 -23.72 -17.11 11.25
CA HIS A 317 -24.68 -17.12 10.15
C HIS A 317 -24.43 -16.05 9.10
N VAL A 318 -24.20 -14.80 9.52
CA VAL A 318 -23.94 -13.70 8.58
C VAL A 318 -22.54 -13.79 8.00
N LYS A 319 -22.42 -13.54 6.69
CA LYS A 319 -21.14 -13.40 5.99
C LYS A 319 -21.00 -11.98 5.46
N PRO A 320 -19.78 -11.43 5.40
CA PRO A 320 -19.56 -10.13 4.78
C PRO A 320 -19.89 -10.17 3.28
N LEU A 321 -20.46 -9.08 2.77
CA LEU A 321 -20.64 -8.88 1.34
C LEU A 321 -19.28 -8.74 0.63
N LYS A 322 -19.26 -8.88 -0.70
CA LYS A 322 -18.02 -8.84 -1.51
C LYS A 322 -17.24 -7.52 -1.37
N ASN A 323 -17.93 -6.43 -1.07
CA ASN A 323 -17.34 -5.11 -0.85
C ASN A 323 -17.15 -4.76 0.64
N VAL A 324 -17.16 -5.77 1.51
CA VAL A 324 -16.82 -5.65 2.95
C VAL A 324 -15.54 -6.44 3.22
N ASN A 325 -14.48 -5.73 3.59
CA ASN A 325 -13.16 -6.28 3.86
C ASN A 325 -12.94 -6.38 5.38
N ILE A 326 -12.48 -7.53 5.84
CA ILE A 326 -12.19 -7.76 7.26
C ILE A 326 -10.67 -7.71 7.47
N MET A 327 -10.22 -6.75 8.27
CA MET A 327 -8.84 -6.68 8.72
C MET A 327 -8.70 -7.52 9.99
N LEU A 328 -8.02 -8.65 9.89
CA LEU A 328 -7.69 -9.48 11.04
C LEU A 328 -6.52 -8.84 11.79
N CYS A 329 -6.75 -8.49 13.06
CA CYS A 329 -5.72 -7.96 13.93
C CYS A 329 -5.13 -9.12 14.75
N ASP A 330 -3.83 -9.35 14.57
CA ASP A 330 -3.05 -10.34 15.30
C ASP A 330 -2.23 -9.61 16.38
N ILE A 331 -2.73 -9.64 17.63
CA ILE A 331 -2.15 -9.03 18.84
C ILE A 331 -2.19 -10.01 20.00
#